data_5d8760dacfc3d2e8ba0aeb6b897ae1ad
#
_entry.id   5d8760dacfc3d2e8ba0aeb6b897ae1ad
#
_cell.length_a   1.000
_cell.length_b   1.000
_cell.length_c   1.000
_cell.angle_alpha   90.00
_cell.angle_beta   90.00
_cell.angle_gamma   90.00
#
_symmetry.space_group_name_H-M   'P 1'
#
loop_
_entity.id
_entity.type
_entity.pdbx_description
1 polymer ?
#
loop_
_entity_poly.entity_id
_entity_poly.type
_entity_poly.pdbx_seq_one_letter_code
_entity_poly.pdbx_strand_id
1 'polypeptide(L)'
;MPLHIRLLALMALLLGGCALQPRPENLLLGAAPRSTPEPPATLVTDGGFCVALGEQGILLTQPCDQSPRQLFSWDAGALQLAQGCLIARGEDGLAVGECQDDSRQWQWQGDRLFNRQVSLCLDVAGRRHRAAVPLRLAECYGGANQSFTWTPTGSLLDRLGLPGLSG
;
A
#
# COMPACT_ATOMS: atom_id res chain seq x y z
N MET A 1 31.39 49.44 -57.72
CA MET A 1 30.63 50.02 -56.58
C MET A 1 29.20 49.52 -56.61
N PRO A 2 28.66 49.18 -55.50
CA PRO A 2 28.59 47.80 -55.04
C PRO A 2 27.20 47.19 -55.24
N LEU A 3 27.23 46.01 -55.74
CA LEU A 3 26.05 45.14 -56.05
C LEU A 3 25.57 44.36 -54.82
N HIS A 4 25.81 44.80 -53.59
CA HIS A 4 25.54 44.03 -52.38
C HIS A 4 24.34 44.43 -51.53
N ILE A 5 23.51 45.41 -51.97
CA ILE A 5 22.43 45.96 -51.15
C ILE A 5 21.02 45.42 -51.55
N ARG A 6 20.91 44.55 -52.56
CA ARG A 6 19.61 44.06 -53.03
C ARG A 6 19.25 42.60 -52.67
N LEU A 7 20.07 41.91 -51.87
CA LEU A 7 19.84 40.50 -51.52
C LEU A 7 19.37 40.28 -50.07
N LEU A 8 19.13 41.33 -49.29
CA LEU A 8 18.71 41.23 -47.89
C LEU A 8 17.22 41.47 -47.62
N ALA A 9 16.43 41.68 -48.67
CA ALA A 9 15.00 42.00 -48.51
C ALA A 9 14.03 40.82 -48.83
N LEU A 10 14.53 39.62 -49.10
CA LEU A 10 13.65 38.49 -49.52
C LEU A 10 13.67 37.30 -48.55
N MET A 11 14.27 37.41 -47.37
CA MET A 11 14.35 36.30 -46.42
C MET A 11 13.56 36.51 -45.12
N ALA A 12 12.62 37.43 -45.08
CA ALA A 12 11.84 37.78 -43.89
C ALA A 12 10.35 37.33 -43.95
N LEU A 13 9.98 36.43 -44.85
CA LEU A 13 8.56 36.03 -45.03
C LEU A 13 8.26 34.51 -44.88
N LEU A 14 9.13 33.74 -44.28
CA LEU A 14 8.89 32.32 -44.04
C LEU A 14 8.97 31.88 -42.56
N LEU A 15 8.79 32.81 -41.63
CA LEU A 15 8.49 32.46 -40.25
C LEU A 15 6.97 32.54 -40.04
N GLY A 16 6.24 31.75 -40.82
CA GLY A 16 4.85 31.44 -40.55
C GLY A 16 4.78 30.69 -39.22
N GLY A 17 4.22 31.38 -38.22
CA GLY A 17 4.06 30.85 -36.88
C GLY A 17 3.37 29.50 -36.85
N CYS A 18 4.03 28.50 -36.33
CA CYS A 18 3.33 27.35 -35.74
C CYS A 18 2.57 27.87 -34.52
N ALA A 19 1.35 28.31 -34.74
CA ALA A 19 0.39 28.44 -33.66
C ALA A 19 0.21 27.05 -33.11
N LEU A 20 0.79 26.80 -31.93
CA LEU A 20 0.43 25.64 -31.08
C LEU A 20 -1.04 25.82 -30.71
N GLN A 21 -1.92 25.26 -31.54
CA GLN A 21 -3.31 25.08 -31.13
C GLN A 21 -3.31 24.12 -29.95
N PRO A 22 -3.84 24.51 -28.78
CA PRO A 22 -4.03 23.57 -27.70
C PRO A 22 -4.97 22.47 -28.20
N ARG A 23 -4.47 21.24 -28.21
CA ARG A 23 -5.29 20.07 -28.53
C ARG A 23 -6.45 20.01 -27.56
N PRO A 24 -7.71 19.93 -28.00
CA PRO A 24 -8.86 19.81 -27.11
C PRO A 24 -8.95 18.47 -26.38
N GLU A 25 -7.99 17.57 -26.57
CA GLU A 25 -7.99 16.22 -25.97
C GLU A 25 -7.64 16.20 -24.47
N ASN A 26 -7.14 17.29 -23.90
CA ASN A 26 -6.79 17.33 -22.48
C ASN A 26 -7.94 17.73 -21.56
N LEU A 27 -9.14 17.97 -22.10
CA LEU A 27 -10.31 18.35 -21.29
C LEU A 27 -11.13 17.14 -20.79
N LEU A 28 -10.77 15.91 -21.20
CA LEU A 28 -11.44 14.68 -20.77
C LEU A 28 -10.53 13.72 -20.00
N LEU A 29 -9.30 14.12 -19.70
CA LEU A 29 -8.57 13.45 -18.63
C LEU A 29 -9.21 13.88 -17.31
N GLY A 30 -10.36 13.27 -17.04
CA GLY A 30 -11.01 13.32 -15.76
C GLY A 30 -9.96 13.09 -14.67
N ALA A 31 -10.14 13.75 -13.54
CA ALA A 31 -9.39 13.51 -12.35
C ALA A 31 -9.08 12.01 -12.26
N ALA A 32 -7.80 11.66 -12.08
CA ALA A 32 -7.39 10.28 -11.86
C ALA A 32 -8.42 9.63 -10.93
N PRO A 33 -8.92 8.43 -11.22
CA PRO A 33 -9.89 7.79 -10.36
C PRO A 33 -9.33 7.87 -8.95
N ARG A 34 -10.03 8.57 -8.07
CA ARG A 34 -9.72 8.54 -6.65
C ARG A 34 -9.80 7.07 -6.32
N SER A 35 -8.65 6.46 -6.04
CA SER A 35 -8.62 5.11 -5.53
C SER A 35 -9.51 5.13 -4.30
N THR A 36 -10.69 4.52 -4.40
CA THR A 36 -11.54 4.30 -3.23
C THR A 36 -10.66 3.60 -2.21
N PRO A 37 -10.57 4.10 -0.98
CA PRO A 37 -9.78 3.42 0.04
C PRO A 37 -10.21 1.95 0.08
N GLU A 38 -9.26 1.06 -0.04
CA GLU A 38 -9.54 -0.37 0.11
C GLU A 38 -10.17 -0.59 1.49
N PRO A 39 -11.27 -1.37 1.60
CA PRO A 39 -11.89 -1.62 2.89
C PRO A 39 -10.87 -2.26 3.83
N PRO A 40 -10.94 -1.96 5.14
CA PRO A 40 -10.06 -2.59 6.11
C PRO A 40 -10.21 -4.11 6.05
N ALA A 41 -9.14 -4.80 6.35
CA ALA A 41 -9.07 -6.26 6.28
C ALA A 41 -8.48 -6.84 7.56
N THR A 42 -8.73 -8.10 7.80
CA THR A 42 -7.99 -8.88 8.79
C THR A 42 -6.82 -9.59 8.11
N LEU A 43 -5.71 -9.66 8.80
CA LEU A 43 -4.53 -10.43 8.40
C LEU A 43 -4.59 -11.78 9.09
N VAL A 44 -4.92 -12.84 8.35
CA VAL A 44 -5.15 -14.19 8.88
C VAL A 44 -3.91 -15.04 8.64
N THR A 45 -3.42 -15.69 9.69
CA THR A 45 -2.30 -16.65 9.61
C THR A 45 -2.73 -17.98 9.00
N ASP A 46 -1.80 -18.79 8.50
CA ASP A 46 -2.08 -20.15 8.00
C ASP A 46 -2.82 -21.03 9.04
N GLY A 47 -2.56 -20.79 10.32
CA GLY A 47 -3.27 -21.49 11.41
C GLY A 47 -4.68 -20.98 11.69
N GLY A 48 -5.22 -20.04 10.91
CA GLY A 48 -6.58 -19.50 11.08
C GLY A 48 -6.75 -18.48 12.20
N PHE A 49 -5.67 -17.95 12.75
CA PHE A 49 -5.70 -16.87 13.74
C PHE A 49 -5.51 -15.52 13.07
N CYS A 50 -6.15 -14.50 13.58
CA CYS A 50 -5.95 -13.12 13.15
C CYS A 50 -4.77 -12.47 13.86
N VAL A 51 -4.02 -11.65 13.13
CA VAL A 51 -3.03 -10.76 13.73
C VAL A 51 -3.77 -9.63 14.42
N ALA A 52 -3.40 -9.35 15.66
CA ALA A 52 -3.98 -8.30 16.47
C ALA A 52 -2.92 -7.46 17.15
N LEU A 53 -3.20 -6.18 17.33
CA LEU A 53 -2.41 -5.30 18.20
C LEU A 53 -2.79 -5.58 19.65
N GLY A 54 -1.87 -6.18 20.39
CA GLY A 54 -2.00 -6.41 21.81
C GLY A 54 -1.62 -5.18 22.65
N GLU A 55 -1.52 -5.39 23.95
CA GLU A 55 -1.06 -4.37 24.88
C GLU A 55 0.40 -4.00 24.58
N GLN A 56 0.77 -2.79 24.92
CA GLN A 56 2.14 -2.26 24.71
C GLN A 56 2.60 -2.20 23.25
N GLY A 57 1.66 -2.28 22.27
CA GLY A 57 2.00 -2.20 20.85
C GLY A 57 2.60 -3.47 20.26
N ILE A 58 2.49 -4.61 20.94
CA ILE A 58 2.99 -5.90 20.48
C ILE A 58 1.95 -6.54 19.57
N LEU A 59 2.36 -6.93 18.36
CA LEU A 59 1.52 -7.74 17.49
C LEU A 59 1.55 -9.20 17.92
N LEU A 60 0.38 -9.82 17.97
CA LEU A 60 0.23 -11.21 18.35
C LEU A 60 -0.96 -11.87 17.64
N THR A 61 -1.01 -13.19 17.65
CA THR A 61 -2.12 -13.96 17.11
C THR A 61 -3.28 -14.02 18.12
N GLN A 62 -4.52 -13.84 17.60
CA GLN A 62 -5.76 -13.95 18.40
C GLN A 62 -6.85 -14.69 17.61
N PRO A 63 -7.88 -15.25 18.24
CA PRO A 63 -9.09 -15.63 17.51
C PRO A 63 -9.63 -14.46 16.72
N CYS A 64 -10.11 -14.70 15.51
CA CYS A 64 -10.65 -13.66 14.65
C CYS A 64 -12.00 -13.17 15.19
N ASP A 65 -12.09 -11.91 15.55
CA ASP A 65 -13.29 -11.25 16.08
C ASP A 65 -13.65 -9.95 15.36
N GLN A 66 -12.86 -9.57 14.35
CA GLN A 66 -12.97 -8.31 13.58
C GLN A 66 -12.94 -7.04 14.45
N SER A 67 -12.40 -7.11 15.66
CA SER A 67 -12.22 -5.94 16.52
C SER A 67 -11.29 -4.92 15.86
N PRO A 68 -11.35 -3.63 16.23
CA PRO A 68 -10.47 -2.59 15.69
C PRO A 68 -8.97 -2.91 15.83
N ARG A 69 -8.60 -3.79 16.75
CA ARG A 69 -7.22 -4.24 16.95
C ARG A 69 -6.74 -5.23 15.89
N GLN A 70 -7.66 -5.82 15.11
CA GLN A 70 -7.39 -6.79 14.05
C GLN A 70 -7.59 -6.20 12.65
N LEU A 71 -7.99 -4.93 12.56
CA LEU A 71 -8.27 -4.29 11.29
C LEU A 71 -7.03 -3.56 10.77
N PHE A 72 -6.66 -3.92 9.57
CA PHE A 72 -5.55 -3.35 8.83
C PHE A 72 -6.06 -2.69 7.56
N SER A 73 -5.41 -1.63 7.12
CA SER A 73 -5.54 -1.08 5.79
C SER A 73 -4.17 -1.04 5.10
N TRP A 74 -4.20 -1.08 3.78
CA TRP A 74 -3.01 -1.04 2.95
C TRP A 74 -2.95 0.29 2.21
N ASP A 75 -1.86 1.05 2.37
CA ASP A 75 -1.63 2.28 1.65
C ASP A 75 -0.19 2.33 1.11
N ALA A 76 -0.04 2.07 -0.19
CA ALA A 76 1.22 2.20 -0.91
C ALA A 76 2.44 1.58 -0.19
N GLY A 77 2.27 0.39 0.39
CA GLY A 77 3.32 -0.31 1.13
C GLY A 77 3.39 0.00 2.63
N ALA A 78 2.47 0.81 3.15
CA ALA A 78 2.23 0.93 4.58
C ALA A 78 1.15 -0.04 5.02
N LEU A 79 1.41 -0.81 6.04
CA LEU A 79 0.42 -1.64 6.74
C LEU A 79 -0.07 -0.86 7.95
N GLN A 80 -1.29 -0.34 7.87
CA GLN A 80 -1.86 0.59 8.84
C GLN A 80 -2.83 -0.11 9.78
N LEU A 81 -2.82 0.31 11.03
CA LEU A 81 -3.80 0.01 12.08
C LEU A 81 -4.41 1.32 12.59
N ALA A 82 -5.45 1.25 13.41
CA ALA A 82 -6.07 2.45 14.01
C ALA A 82 -5.08 3.29 14.85
N GLN A 83 -4.02 2.67 15.38
CA GLN A 83 -3.03 3.32 16.25
C GLN A 83 -1.78 3.79 15.50
N GLY A 84 -1.68 3.53 14.20
CA GLY A 84 -0.52 3.90 13.39
C GLY A 84 -0.11 2.83 12.39
N CYS A 85 1.10 2.90 11.91
CA CYS A 85 1.66 1.99 10.91
C CYS A 85 2.60 0.96 11.53
N LEU A 86 2.59 -0.24 10.96
CA LEU A 86 3.58 -1.26 11.30
C LEU A 86 4.93 -0.88 10.72
N ILE A 87 5.93 -0.80 11.56
CA ILE A 87 7.31 -0.46 11.21
C ILE A 87 8.28 -1.52 11.71
N ALA A 88 9.35 -1.75 10.93
CA ALA A 88 10.48 -2.55 11.37
C ALA A 88 11.42 -1.72 12.26
N ARG A 89 11.86 -2.28 13.38
CA ARG A 89 12.84 -1.66 14.27
C ARG A 89 13.99 -2.60 14.55
N GLY A 90 15.20 -2.18 14.17
CA GLY A 90 16.38 -3.04 14.32
C GLY A 90 16.33 -4.27 13.42
N GLU A 91 16.98 -5.33 13.84
CA GLU A 91 17.17 -6.53 13.00
C GLU A 91 15.94 -7.43 12.94
N ASP A 92 15.14 -7.51 13.99
CA ASP A 92 13.97 -8.41 14.07
C ASP A 92 12.76 -7.81 14.80
N GLY A 93 12.85 -6.55 15.21
CA GLY A 93 11.83 -5.87 15.98
C GLY A 93 10.68 -5.35 15.13
N LEU A 94 9.46 -5.44 15.68
CA LEU A 94 8.25 -4.84 15.15
C LEU A 94 7.74 -3.78 16.13
N ALA A 95 7.22 -2.67 15.60
CA ALA A 95 6.54 -1.66 16.38
C ALA A 95 5.37 -1.08 15.60
N VAL A 96 4.42 -0.48 16.30
CA VAL A 96 3.41 0.40 15.71
C VAL A 96 3.80 1.83 16.07
N GLY A 97 3.88 2.68 15.05
CA GLY A 97 4.31 4.07 15.19
C GLY A 97 3.61 4.99 14.20
N GLU A 98 4.03 6.23 14.13
CA GLU A 98 3.49 7.18 13.17
C GLU A 98 3.69 6.70 11.73
N CYS A 99 2.68 6.95 10.87
CA CYS A 99 2.76 6.60 9.46
C CYS A 99 3.61 7.65 8.72
N GLN A 100 4.83 7.29 8.40
CA GLN A 100 5.80 8.10 7.67
C GLN A 100 6.31 7.34 6.43
N ASP A 101 7.23 7.92 5.68
CA ASP A 101 7.78 7.30 4.48
C ASP A 101 8.52 5.98 4.77
N ASP A 102 9.14 5.86 5.93
CA ASP A 102 9.80 4.64 6.39
C ASP A 102 8.81 3.51 6.73
N SER A 103 7.54 3.83 7.01
CA SER A 103 6.49 2.82 7.20
C SER A 103 6.03 2.15 5.90
N ARG A 104 6.34 2.75 4.73
CA ARG A 104 5.97 2.25 3.39
C ARG A 104 6.97 1.23 2.84
N GLN A 105 7.49 0.37 3.70
CA GLN A 105 8.52 -0.60 3.34
C GLN A 105 8.00 -2.03 3.18
N TRP A 106 6.69 -2.22 3.34
CA TRP A 106 6.08 -3.53 3.19
C TRP A 106 5.69 -3.83 1.75
N GLN A 107 5.84 -5.08 1.37
CA GLN A 107 5.32 -5.60 0.10
C GLN A 107 4.88 -7.04 0.25
N TRP A 108 3.87 -7.42 -0.50
CA TRP A 108 3.46 -8.80 -0.65
C TRP A 108 4.42 -9.55 -1.58
N GLN A 109 4.88 -10.72 -1.16
CA GLN A 109 5.61 -11.69 -1.96
C GLN A 109 4.88 -13.04 -1.91
N GLY A 110 3.89 -13.21 -2.80
CA GLY A 110 2.91 -14.28 -2.68
C GLY A 110 2.03 -14.07 -1.46
N ASP A 111 2.09 -14.99 -0.52
CA ASP A 111 1.36 -14.97 0.76
C ASP A 111 2.18 -14.41 1.93
N ARG A 112 3.35 -13.84 1.68
CA ARG A 112 4.27 -13.30 2.69
C ARG A 112 4.31 -11.79 2.68
N LEU A 113 4.40 -11.21 3.86
CA LEU A 113 4.68 -9.78 4.05
C LEU A 113 6.18 -9.57 4.27
N PHE A 114 6.83 -9.05 3.25
CA PHE A 114 8.26 -8.72 3.24
C PHE A 114 8.48 -7.25 3.55
N ASN A 115 9.42 -6.95 4.43
CA ASN A 115 9.86 -5.59 4.71
C ASN A 115 11.18 -5.30 3.98
N ARG A 116 11.14 -4.32 3.07
CA ARG A 116 12.30 -3.98 2.20
C ARG A 116 13.44 -3.31 2.96
N GLN A 117 13.15 -2.61 4.05
CA GLN A 117 14.16 -1.87 4.82
C GLN A 117 15.14 -2.81 5.51
N VAL A 118 14.65 -3.91 6.06
CA VAL A 118 15.45 -4.88 6.80
C VAL A 118 15.64 -6.21 6.07
N SER A 119 15.00 -6.38 4.92
CA SER A 119 15.04 -7.61 4.09
C SER A 119 14.56 -8.87 4.83
N LEU A 120 13.54 -8.72 5.68
CA LEU A 120 12.95 -9.79 6.49
C LEU A 120 11.46 -9.92 6.23
N CYS A 121 10.89 -11.07 6.57
CA CYS A 121 9.46 -11.37 6.48
C CYS A 121 8.79 -11.31 7.85
N LEU A 122 7.51 -10.92 7.86
CA LEU A 122 6.65 -11.07 9.04
C LEU A 122 6.52 -12.55 9.36
N ASP A 123 6.62 -12.90 10.64
CA ASP A 123 6.75 -14.27 11.12
C ASP A 123 6.00 -14.46 12.44
N VAL A 124 5.19 -15.52 12.53
CA VAL A 124 4.62 -15.95 13.81
C VAL A 124 5.66 -16.74 14.59
N ALA A 125 6.07 -16.26 15.75
CA ALA A 125 7.20 -16.80 16.49
C ALA A 125 7.00 -18.30 16.84
N GLY A 126 8.05 -19.10 16.59
CA GLY A 126 8.11 -20.50 16.99
C GLY A 126 7.17 -21.45 16.28
N ARG A 127 6.65 -21.12 15.11
CA ARG A 127 5.77 -21.97 14.28
C ARG A 127 4.55 -22.50 15.03
N ARG A 128 3.93 -21.65 15.86
CA ARG A 128 2.84 -22.07 16.74
C ARG A 128 1.50 -21.55 16.23
N HIS A 129 0.63 -22.45 15.81
CA HIS A 129 -0.75 -22.16 15.40
C HIS A 129 -1.69 -22.09 16.61
N ARG A 130 -1.56 -21.02 17.42
CA ARG A 130 -2.40 -20.77 18.61
C ARG A 130 -2.51 -19.29 18.89
N ALA A 131 -3.43 -18.90 19.77
CA ALA A 131 -3.55 -17.52 20.25
C ALA A 131 -2.36 -17.09 21.11
N ALA A 132 -2.19 -15.77 21.24
CA ALA A 132 -1.19 -15.11 22.06
C ALA A 132 0.27 -15.46 21.69
N VAL A 133 0.53 -15.74 20.40
CA VAL A 133 1.88 -15.91 19.91
C VAL A 133 2.34 -14.58 19.32
N PRO A 134 3.46 -14.00 19.76
CA PRO A 134 3.96 -12.75 19.20
C PRO A 134 4.43 -12.92 17.77
N LEU A 135 4.25 -11.84 16.99
CA LEU A 135 4.86 -11.71 15.68
C LEU A 135 6.23 -11.06 15.80
N ARG A 136 7.09 -11.38 14.86
CA ARG A 136 8.46 -10.86 14.73
C ARG A 136 8.84 -10.71 13.26
N LEU A 137 10.03 -10.24 13.00
CA LEU A 137 10.69 -10.36 11.71
C LEU A 137 11.66 -11.54 11.71
N ALA A 138 11.75 -12.24 10.59
CA ALA A 138 12.67 -13.37 10.40
C ALA A 138 13.07 -13.48 8.93
N GLU A 139 14.15 -14.21 8.64
CA GLU A 139 14.52 -14.54 7.27
C GLU A 139 13.34 -15.18 6.53
N CYS A 140 13.17 -14.83 5.25
CA CYS A 140 12.10 -15.33 4.42
C CYS A 140 12.40 -16.76 3.94
N TYR A 141 11.86 -17.76 4.60
CA TYR A 141 12.09 -19.17 4.26
C TYR A 141 10.82 -19.90 3.75
N GLY A 142 9.66 -19.21 3.71
CA GLY A 142 8.43 -19.75 3.15
C GLY A 142 7.75 -20.80 4.01
N GLY A 143 7.93 -20.77 5.34
CA GLY A 143 7.19 -21.63 6.24
C GLY A 143 5.77 -21.12 6.48
N ALA A 144 4.87 -22.01 6.92
CA ALA A 144 3.47 -21.71 7.20
C ALA A 144 3.27 -20.55 8.20
N ASN A 145 4.21 -20.36 9.12
CA ASN A 145 4.21 -19.23 10.06
C ASN A 145 4.59 -17.87 9.44
N GLN A 146 4.92 -17.83 8.15
CA GLN A 146 5.12 -16.63 7.35
C GLN A 146 4.04 -16.45 6.28
N SER A 147 3.06 -17.35 6.24
CA SER A 147 1.93 -17.31 5.31
C SER A 147 0.75 -16.58 5.95
N PHE A 148 0.27 -15.56 5.24
CA PHE A 148 -0.82 -14.69 5.67
C PHE A 148 -1.83 -14.52 4.55
N THR A 149 -3.10 -14.45 4.91
CA THR A 149 -4.20 -14.13 4.00
C THR A 149 -4.78 -12.77 4.37
N TRP A 150 -4.89 -11.90 3.37
CA TRP A 150 -5.59 -10.62 3.49
C TRP A 150 -7.07 -10.85 3.29
N THR A 151 -7.87 -10.70 4.35
CA THR A 151 -9.32 -10.97 4.32
C THR A 151 -10.08 -9.66 4.54
N PRO A 152 -10.59 -9.02 3.47
CA PRO A 152 -11.35 -7.79 3.59
C PRO A 152 -12.58 -7.96 4.47
N THR A 153 -12.85 -6.97 5.33
CA THR A 153 -14.06 -6.91 6.14
C THR A 153 -15.21 -6.26 5.37
N GLY A 154 -16.44 -6.50 5.82
CA GLY A 154 -17.63 -5.97 5.18
C GLY A 154 -18.38 -6.99 4.34
N SER A 155 -19.63 -6.67 4.00
CA SER A 155 -20.46 -7.52 3.14
C SER A 155 -19.96 -7.50 1.69
N LEU A 156 -20.33 -8.51 0.91
CA LEU A 156 -20.06 -8.50 -0.53
C LEU A 156 -20.66 -7.26 -1.21
N LEU A 157 -21.79 -6.77 -0.71
CA LEU A 157 -22.47 -5.57 -1.23
C LEU A 157 -21.67 -4.32 -0.94
N ASP A 158 -21.09 -4.19 0.27
CA ASP A 158 -20.19 -3.08 0.63
C ASP A 158 -18.95 -3.07 -0.26
N ARG A 159 -18.39 -4.25 -0.56
CA ARG A 159 -17.22 -4.39 -1.46
C ARG A 159 -17.53 -4.03 -2.91
N LEU A 160 -18.78 -4.20 -3.36
CA LEU A 160 -19.24 -3.83 -4.69
C LEU A 160 -19.73 -2.38 -4.77
N GLY A 161 -19.70 -1.61 -3.67
CA GLY A 161 -20.23 -0.25 -3.60
C GLY A 161 -21.73 -0.17 -3.75
N LEU A 162 -22.44 -1.27 -3.51
CA LEU A 162 -23.90 -1.32 -3.56
C LEU A 162 -24.45 -1.00 -2.16
N PRO A 163 -25.43 -0.06 -2.04
CA PRO A 163 -26.03 0.24 -0.75
C PRO A 163 -26.71 -1.02 -0.21
N GLY A 164 -26.29 -1.45 0.99
CA GLY A 164 -26.90 -2.57 1.67
C GLY A 164 -28.40 -2.30 1.88
N LEU A 165 -29.22 -3.24 1.51
CA LEU A 165 -30.66 -3.25 1.88
C LEU A 165 -30.70 -3.63 3.36
N SER A 166 -30.52 -2.63 4.25
CA SER A 166 -30.85 -2.76 5.67
C SER A 166 -32.36 -2.75 5.81
N GLY A 167 -32.93 -3.95 5.97
CA GLY A 167 -34.34 -4.14 6.36
C GLY A 167 -34.51 -4.01 7.87
#